data_5660a8a4270c773c2aec68f730bb2f2c
#
_entry.id   5660a8a4270c773c2aec68f730bb2f2c
#
_cell.length_a   1.000
_cell.length_b   1.000
_cell.length_c   1.000
_cell.angle_alpha   90.00
_cell.angle_beta   90.00
_cell.angle_gamma   90.00
#
_symmetry.space_group_name_H-M   'P 1'
#
loop_
_entity.id
_entity.type
_entity.pdbx_description
1 polymer ?
#
loop_
_entity_poly.entity_id
_entity_poly.type
_entity_poly.pdbx_seq_one_letter_code
_entity_poly.pdbx_strand_id
1 'polypeptide(L)'
;QLSPQVTAGDSKYIEAAKPGMIYNTVTDTLYDGTKGILVVPAYYKFEYIEWADRGQEGSSAPRNIYPADSDVMSKTNRGDDGKDRLENGNYIEETASHFVVVVNDDSATEALITMKSTQRKKSKKWNSMMNLMQVPKKDGKGFFRPAPFTQKYLLKTVLEKNQLGSWYGWEIISKGLVDNESLVTRAYKFRQSLMSGTVKVKHGXXXX
;
A
#
# COMPACT_ATOMS: atom_id res chain seq x y z
N GLN A 1 -4.47 -7.13 3.88
CA GLN A 1 -4.39 -5.82 3.25
C GLN A 1 -5.12 -4.79 4.09
N LEU A 2 -4.55 -3.60 4.21
CA LEU A 2 -5.21 -2.47 4.86
C LEU A 2 -5.83 -1.59 3.78
N SER A 3 -7.06 -1.17 4.01
CA SER A 3 -7.79 -0.40 3.02
C SER A 3 -8.60 0.72 3.69
N PRO A 4 -8.62 1.93 3.10
CA PRO A 4 -9.49 3.00 3.57
C PRO A 4 -10.85 2.99 2.87
N GLN A 5 -11.10 2.05 1.97
CA GLN A 5 -12.30 1.99 1.13
C GLN A 5 -13.16 0.81 1.54
N VAL A 6 -14.13 1.03 2.40
CA VAL A 6 -15.06 -0.02 2.82
C VAL A 6 -16.48 0.51 2.62
N THR A 7 -17.22 -0.11 1.71
CA THR A 7 -18.58 0.34 1.39
C THR A 7 -19.53 -0.87 1.35
N ALA A 8 -20.80 -0.58 1.60
CA ALA A 8 -21.84 -1.61 1.47
C ALA A 8 -21.86 -2.15 0.04
N GLY A 9 -22.03 -3.44 -0.09
CA GLY A 9 -21.99 -4.10 -1.38
C GLY A 9 -20.63 -4.68 -1.75
N ASP A 10 -19.59 -4.27 -1.03
CA ASP A 10 -18.27 -4.88 -1.17
C ASP A 10 -18.32 -6.26 -0.52
N SER A 11 -17.69 -7.26 -1.16
CA SER A 11 -17.65 -8.62 -0.59
C SER A 11 -16.92 -8.66 0.75
N LYS A 12 -16.13 -7.64 1.04
CA LYS A 12 -15.38 -7.54 2.29
C LYS A 12 -16.05 -6.60 3.29
N TYR A 13 -17.28 -6.17 2.99
CA TYR A 13 -18.00 -5.24 3.84
C TYR A 13 -18.36 -5.88 5.18
N ILE A 14 -18.19 -5.10 6.25
CA ILE A 14 -18.70 -5.47 7.58
C ILE A 14 -19.55 -4.31 8.10
N GLU A 15 -20.61 -4.67 8.82
CA GLU A 15 -21.63 -3.70 9.23
C GLU A 15 -21.07 -2.55 10.08
N ALA A 16 -20.07 -2.84 10.91
CA ALA A 16 -19.49 -1.82 11.78
C ALA A 16 -18.58 -0.83 11.05
N ALA A 17 -18.20 -1.14 9.80
CA ALA A 17 -17.29 -0.28 9.05
C ALA A 17 -17.98 0.99 8.58
N LYS A 18 -17.28 2.10 8.69
CA LYS A 18 -17.78 3.41 8.24
C LYS A 18 -16.74 4.02 7.30
N PRO A 19 -17.18 4.86 6.36
CA PRO A 19 -16.21 5.52 5.47
C PRO A 19 -15.14 6.24 6.28
N GLY A 20 -13.90 6.12 5.84
CA GLY A 20 -12.76 6.72 6.53
C GLY A 20 -12.09 5.83 7.54
N MET A 21 -12.70 4.71 7.93
CA MET A 21 -12.02 3.74 8.79
C MET A 21 -11.02 2.93 7.97
N ILE A 22 -10.00 2.41 8.65
CA ILE A 22 -9.01 1.54 8.03
C ILE A 22 -9.38 0.11 8.36
N TYR A 23 -9.49 -0.72 7.35
CA TYR A 23 -9.96 -2.09 7.48
C TYR A 23 -8.86 -3.07 7.08
N ASN A 24 -8.58 -4.03 7.96
CA ASN A 24 -7.66 -5.13 7.65
C ASN A 24 -8.50 -6.27 7.07
N THR A 25 -8.32 -6.56 5.79
CA THR A 25 -9.15 -7.51 5.07
C THR A 25 -8.86 -8.97 5.45
N VAL A 26 -7.80 -9.22 6.22
CA VAL A 26 -7.44 -10.57 6.66
C VAL A 26 -7.99 -10.85 8.06
N THR A 27 -7.81 -9.90 8.97
CA THR A 27 -8.19 -10.08 10.37
C THR A 27 -9.57 -9.50 10.71
N ASP A 28 -10.19 -8.80 9.74
CA ASP A 28 -11.45 -8.07 9.94
C ASP A 28 -11.36 -7.00 11.03
N THR A 29 -10.14 -6.53 11.31
CA THR A 29 -9.92 -5.49 12.30
C THR A 29 -10.20 -4.13 11.68
N LEU A 30 -10.91 -3.28 12.42
CA LEU A 30 -11.17 -1.90 12.03
C LEU A 30 -10.34 -0.96 12.88
N TYR A 31 -9.78 0.06 12.24
CA TYR A 31 -9.03 1.10 12.92
C TYR A 31 -9.68 2.45 12.64
N ASP A 32 -9.60 3.34 13.61
CA ASP A 32 -10.08 4.72 13.43
C ASP A 32 -9.15 5.45 12.45
N GLY A 33 -9.67 5.80 11.29
CA GLY A 33 -8.86 6.46 10.26
C GLY A 33 -8.41 7.86 10.64
N THR A 34 -9.16 8.57 11.50
CA THR A 34 -8.74 9.91 11.92
C THR A 34 -7.58 9.85 12.93
N LYS A 35 -7.57 8.83 13.76
CA LYS A 35 -6.42 8.61 14.65
C LYS A 35 -5.25 8.03 13.89
N GLY A 36 -5.53 7.16 12.92
CA GLY A 36 -4.53 6.54 12.10
C GLY A 36 -3.89 5.32 12.74
N ILE A 37 -2.96 4.73 11.98
CA ILE A 37 -2.19 3.58 12.44
C ILE A 37 -0.71 3.90 12.32
N LEU A 38 0.06 3.40 13.28
CA LEU A 38 1.52 3.57 13.25
C LEU A 38 2.10 2.35 12.55
N VAL A 39 2.99 2.59 11.57
CA VAL A 39 3.59 1.51 10.80
C VAL A 39 5.09 1.69 10.67
N VAL A 40 5.79 0.56 10.53
CA VAL A 40 7.20 0.52 10.21
C VAL A 40 7.33 -0.11 8.83
N PRO A 41 7.87 0.60 7.83
CA PRO A 41 8.02 0.02 6.49
C PRO A 41 8.97 -1.16 6.50
N ALA A 42 8.65 -2.21 5.74
CA ALA A 42 9.51 -3.37 5.62
C ALA A 42 10.01 -3.56 4.21
N TYR A 43 9.16 -3.39 3.21
CA TYR A 43 9.53 -3.67 1.83
C TYR A 43 8.60 -2.94 0.89
N TYR A 44 9.11 -2.58 -0.27
CA TYR A 44 8.33 -1.91 -1.32
C TYR A 44 8.50 -2.68 -2.62
N LYS A 45 7.40 -2.83 -3.36
CA LYS A 45 7.44 -3.48 -4.65
C LYS A 45 6.46 -2.80 -5.59
N PHE A 46 6.91 -2.50 -6.80
CA PHE A 46 6.05 -1.93 -7.83
C PHE A 46 5.87 -2.94 -8.94
N GLU A 47 4.62 -3.14 -9.36
CA GLU A 47 4.28 -4.09 -10.41
C GLU A 47 3.19 -3.53 -11.30
N TYR A 48 3.17 -4.01 -12.55
CA TYR A 48 2.05 -3.79 -13.44
C TYR A 48 1.20 -5.04 -13.39
N ILE A 49 -0.08 -4.89 -13.04
CA ILE A 49 -0.97 -6.04 -12.91
C ILE A 49 -2.05 -5.97 -13.97
N GLU A 50 -2.23 -7.07 -14.68
CA GLU A 50 -3.23 -7.19 -15.74
C GLU A 50 -4.51 -7.80 -15.16
N TRP A 51 -5.63 -7.12 -15.40
CA TRP A 51 -6.93 -7.52 -14.89
C TRP A 51 -7.93 -7.66 -16.02
N ALA A 52 -8.85 -8.63 -15.89
CA ALA A 52 -10.06 -8.66 -16.71
C ALA A 52 -11.10 -7.74 -16.07
N ASP A 53 -12.06 -7.29 -16.88
CA ASP A 53 -13.13 -6.42 -16.36
C ASP A 53 -13.96 -7.15 -15.30
N ARG A 54 -14.45 -6.36 -14.35
CA ARG A 54 -15.31 -6.88 -13.29
C ARG A 54 -16.52 -7.59 -13.91
N GLY A 55 -16.85 -8.75 -13.36
CA GLY A 55 -17.95 -9.54 -13.84
C GLY A 55 -17.57 -10.60 -14.86
N GLN A 56 -16.37 -10.53 -15.41
CA GLN A 56 -15.89 -11.56 -16.31
C GLN A 56 -15.26 -12.70 -15.51
N GLU A 57 -15.26 -13.88 -16.09
CA GLU A 57 -14.65 -15.04 -15.45
C GLU A 57 -13.21 -14.76 -15.13
N GLY A 58 -12.81 -15.05 -13.89
CA GLY A 58 -11.45 -14.83 -13.44
C GLY A 58 -11.10 -13.39 -13.10
N SER A 59 -12.09 -12.49 -13.06
CA SER A 59 -11.80 -11.05 -12.81
C SER A 59 -11.39 -10.77 -11.37
N SER A 60 -11.54 -11.72 -10.46
CA SER A 60 -11.14 -11.53 -9.06
C SER A 60 -9.67 -11.81 -8.82
N ALA A 61 -8.94 -12.28 -9.83
CA ALA A 61 -7.52 -12.58 -9.71
C ALA A 61 -6.76 -11.95 -10.87
N PRO A 62 -5.48 -11.62 -10.66
CA PRO A 62 -4.66 -11.08 -11.75
C PRO A 62 -4.55 -12.07 -12.90
N ARG A 63 -4.63 -11.56 -14.11
CA ARG A 63 -4.35 -12.36 -15.30
C ARG A 63 -2.86 -12.54 -15.50
N ASN A 64 -2.10 -11.48 -15.29
CA ASN A 64 -0.63 -11.50 -15.36
C ASN A 64 -0.09 -10.45 -14.42
N ILE A 65 1.13 -10.67 -13.95
CA ILE A 65 1.86 -9.71 -13.12
C ILE A 65 3.20 -9.45 -13.79
N TYR A 66 3.46 -8.19 -14.10
CA TYR A 66 4.67 -7.79 -14.82
C TYR A 66 5.58 -7.00 -13.87
N PRO A 67 6.89 -7.20 -13.97
CA PRO A 67 7.81 -6.47 -13.09
C PRO A 67 7.90 -4.99 -13.44
N ALA A 68 8.51 -4.22 -12.55
CA ALA A 68 8.59 -2.76 -12.70
C ALA A 68 9.31 -2.33 -13.98
N ASP A 69 10.24 -3.15 -14.48
CA ASP A 69 10.99 -2.82 -15.69
C ASP A 69 10.32 -3.33 -16.96
N SER A 70 9.10 -3.85 -16.87
CA SER A 70 8.36 -4.33 -18.05
C SER A 70 7.97 -3.18 -18.97
N ASP A 71 7.91 -3.46 -20.25
CA ASP A 71 7.44 -2.50 -21.26
C ASP A 71 5.93 -2.63 -21.54
N VAL A 72 5.21 -3.33 -20.66
CA VAL A 72 3.79 -3.67 -20.93
C VAL A 72 2.93 -2.42 -21.17
N MET A 73 3.26 -1.29 -20.52
CA MET A 73 2.47 -0.07 -20.73
C MET A 73 2.55 0.46 -22.15
N SER A 74 3.65 0.18 -22.86
CA SER A 74 3.78 0.61 -24.25
C SER A 74 2.83 -0.16 -25.17
N LYS A 75 2.26 -1.24 -24.70
CA LYS A 75 1.33 -2.09 -25.45
C LYS A 75 -0.13 -1.76 -25.14
N THR A 76 -0.39 -0.73 -24.35
CA THR A 76 -1.74 -0.34 -23.97
C THR A 76 -2.19 0.91 -24.72
N ASN A 77 -3.51 1.05 -24.79
CA ASN A 77 -4.16 2.29 -25.25
C ASN A 77 -5.14 2.73 -24.18
N ARG A 78 -5.21 4.04 -23.94
CA ARG A 78 -6.11 4.58 -22.93
C ARG A 78 -7.56 4.49 -23.41
N GLY A 79 -8.38 3.79 -22.65
CA GLY A 79 -9.81 3.68 -22.95
C GLY A 79 -10.60 4.90 -22.49
N ASP A 80 -11.85 4.96 -22.93
CA ASP A 80 -12.75 6.06 -22.53
C ASP A 80 -13.02 6.05 -21.02
N ASP A 81 -12.88 4.88 -20.38
CA ASP A 81 -13.06 4.74 -18.95
C ASP A 81 -11.80 5.11 -18.16
N GLY A 82 -10.75 5.57 -18.85
CA GLY A 82 -9.51 5.96 -18.19
C GLY A 82 -8.58 4.82 -17.89
N LYS A 83 -8.92 3.60 -18.29
CA LYS A 83 -8.06 2.44 -18.07
C LYS A 83 -7.12 2.23 -19.25
N ASP A 84 -5.94 1.70 -18.95
CA ASP A 84 -4.93 1.41 -19.97
C ASP A 84 -5.16 -0.02 -20.45
N ARG A 85 -5.70 -0.15 -21.67
CA ARG A 85 -6.18 -1.41 -22.20
C ARG A 85 -5.19 -2.07 -23.15
N LEU A 86 -5.01 -3.38 -22.99
CA LEU A 86 -4.29 -4.23 -23.93
C LEU A 86 -5.20 -4.62 -25.09
N GLU A 87 -4.60 -5.18 -26.13
CA GLU A 87 -5.35 -5.63 -27.29
C GLU A 87 -6.44 -6.66 -26.95
N ASN A 88 -6.19 -7.50 -25.94
CA ASN A 88 -7.16 -8.51 -25.52
C ASN A 88 -8.30 -7.95 -24.67
N GLY A 89 -8.31 -6.64 -24.42
CA GLY A 89 -9.36 -5.98 -23.65
C GLY A 89 -9.09 -5.87 -22.16
N ASN A 90 -8.13 -6.62 -21.64
CA ASN A 90 -7.76 -6.49 -20.23
C ASN A 90 -7.07 -5.16 -19.99
N TYR A 91 -7.03 -4.72 -18.72
CA TYR A 91 -6.38 -3.45 -18.42
C TYR A 91 -5.21 -3.67 -17.47
N ILE A 92 -4.26 -2.74 -17.54
CA ILE A 92 -3.06 -2.75 -16.71
C ILE A 92 -3.20 -1.71 -15.62
N GLU A 93 -2.91 -2.13 -14.41
CA GLU A 93 -2.96 -1.23 -13.24
C GLU A 93 -1.58 -1.14 -12.61
N GLU A 94 -1.07 0.09 -12.49
CA GLU A 94 0.19 0.34 -11.79
C GLU A 94 -0.07 0.16 -10.30
N THR A 95 0.65 -0.78 -9.69
CA THR A 95 0.38 -1.21 -8.32
C THR A 95 1.63 -1.06 -7.47
N ALA A 96 1.55 -0.17 -6.48
CA ALA A 96 2.61 0.02 -5.50
C ALA A 96 2.22 -0.71 -4.23
N SER A 97 3.04 -1.69 -3.84
CA SER A 97 2.79 -2.51 -2.66
C SER A 97 3.77 -2.13 -1.56
N HIS A 98 3.24 -1.64 -0.45
CA HIS A 98 4.01 -1.27 0.73
C HIS A 98 3.76 -2.32 1.80
N PHE A 99 4.78 -3.08 2.13
CA PHE A 99 4.71 -4.09 3.18
C PHE A 99 5.21 -3.46 4.46
N VAL A 100 4.41 -3.54 5.50
CA VAL A 100 4.67 -2.82 6.75
C VAL A 100 4.43 -3.72 7.95
N VAL A 101 4.95 -3.30 9.10
CA VAL A 101 4.54 -3.84 10.38
C VAL A 101 3.64 -2.79 11.02
N VAL A 102 2.40 -3.16 11.31
CA VAL A 102 1.44 -2.30 12.00
C VAL A 102 1.70 -2.43 13.49
N VAL A 103 1.87 -1.29 14.16
CA VAL A 103 2.17 -1.27 15.58
C VAL A 103 0.92 -0.87 16.34
N ASN A 104 0.47 -1.76 17.22
CA ASN A 104 -0.59 -1.48 18.17
C ASN A 104 0.01 -1.42 19.58
N ASP A 105 -0.81 -1.08 20.57
CA ASP A 105 -0.31 -0.86 21.94
C ASP A 105 0.54 -2.04 22.44
N ASP A 106 0.06 -3.27 22.25
CA ASP A 106 0.73 -4.45 22.78
C ASP A 106 1.10 -5.48 21.72
N SER A 107 0.97 -5.12 20.44
CA SER A 107 1.20 -6.11 19.39
C SER A 107 1.73 -5.45 18.12
N ALA A 108 2.25 -6.29 17.27
CA ALA A 108 2.71 -5.89 15.94
C ALA A 108 2.22 -6.92 14.94
N THR A 109 1.83 -6.47 13.76
CA THR A 109 1.25 -7.34 12.74
C THR A 109 1.77 -6.95 11.36
N GLU A 110 2.24 -7.93 10.61
CA GLU A 110 2.65 -7.73 9.23
C GLU A 110 1.41 -7.44 8.37
N ALA A 111 1.54 -6.50 7.43
CA ALA A 111 0.42 -6.10 6.59
C ALA A 111 0.90 -5.58 5.25
N LEU A 112 -0.04 -5.53 4.30
CA LEU A 112 0.20 -4.99 2.97
C LEU A 112 -0.73 -3.80 2.74
N ILE A 113 -0.16 -2.71 2.26
CA ILE A 113 -0.91 -1.55 1.81
C ILE A 113 -0.65 -1.39 0.32
N THR A 114 -1.71 -1.50 -0.47
CA THR A 114 -1.61 -1.33 -1.92
C THR A 114 -2.05 0.08 -2.28
N MET A 115 -1.19 0.80 -2.99
CA MET A 115 -1.49 2.16 -3.46
C MET A 115 -1.49 2.15 -4.97
N LYS A 116 -2.67 2.43 -5.55
CA LYS A 116 -2.87 2.43 -6.99
C LYS A 116 -3.83 3.55 -7.35
N SER A 117 -3.97 3.83 -8.64
CA SER A 117 -4.85 4.88 -9.13
C SER A 117 -4.52 6.22 -8.46
N THR A 118 -5.49 6.89 -7.84
CA THR A 118 -5.27 8.20 -7.22
C THR A 118 -4.25 8.15 -6.09
N GLN A 119 -4.00 6.98 -5.52
CA GLN A 119 -3.06 6.83 -4.40
C GLN A 119 -1.62 6.60 -4.85
N ARG A 120 -1.36 6.46 -6.16
CA ARG A 120 0.01 6.30 -6.65
C ARG A 120 0.90 7.48 -6.26
N LYS A 121 0.37 8.69 -6.31
CA LYS A 121 1.14 9.87 -5.92
C LYS A 121 1.50 9.85 -4.43
N LYS A 122 0.62 9.26 -3.61
CA LYS A 122 0.93 9.11 -2.17
C LYS A 122 2.07 8.13 -1.97
N SER A 123 2.09 7.04 -2.74
CA SER A 123 3.19 6.08 -2.70
C SER A 123 4.52 6.73 -3.08
N LYS A 124 4.52 7.51 -4.16
CA LYS A 124 5.73 8.20 -4.60
C LYS A 124 6.24 9.16 -3.53
N LYS A 125 5.31 9.90 -2.92
CA LYS A 125 5.68 10.83 -1.85
C LYS A 125 6.27 10.06 -0.66
N TRP A 126 5.66 8.95 -0.28
CA TRP A 126 6.15 8.14 0.84
C TRP A 126 7.56 7.62 0.56
N ASN A 127 7.79 7.10 -0.64
CA ASN A 127 9.13 6.63 -1.02
C ASN A 127 10.16 7.76 -0.96
N SER A 128 9.78 8.96 -1.40
CA SER A 128 10.67 10.11 -1.30
C SER A 128 10.98 10.44 0.16
N MET A 129 9.96 10.42 1.01
CA MET A 129 10.16 10.69 2.44
C MET A 129 11.16 9.68 3.04
N MET A 130 10.98 8.39 2.71
CA MET A 130 11.84 7.35 3.24
C MET A 130 13.28 7.47 2.73
N ASN A 131 13.44 7.78 1.44
CA ASN A 131 14.76 7.80 0.81
C ASN A 131 15.54 9.08 1.13
N LEU A 132 14.84 10.15 1.46
CA LEU A 132 15.48 11.44 1.72
C LEU A 132 15.63 11.76 3.20
N MET A 133 15.14 10.89 4.09
CA MET A 133 15.30 11.13 5.52
C MET A 133 16.79 11.19 5.88
N GLN A 134 17.15 12.20 6.66
CA GLN A 134 18.52 12.37 7.14
C GLN A 134 18.51 12.50 8.64
N VAL A 135 19.45 11.82 9.29
CA VAL A 135 19.57 11.82 10.73
C VAL A 135 20.99 12.25 11.08
N PRO A 136 21.16 13.20 12.02
CA PRO A 136 22.51 13.61 12.44
C PRO A 136 23.28 12.43 13.02
N LYS A 137 24.55 12.32 12.65
CA LYS A 137 25.42 11.31 13.25
C LYS A 137 25.71 11.68 14.70
N LYS A 138 25.95 10.66 15.53
CA LYS A 138 26.19 10.84 16.95
C LYS A 138 27.43 11.70 17.23
N ASP A 139 28.42 11.65 16.34
CA ASP A 139 29.64 12.44 16.50
C ASP A 139 29.47 13.90 16.06
N GLY A 140 28.28 14.27 15.59
CA GLY A 140 28.01 15.62 15.14
C GLY A 140 28.59 15.98 13.80
N LYS A 141 29.18 15.02 13.09
CA LYS A 141 29.85 15.29 11.81
C LYS A 141 29.04 14.74 10.66
N GLY A 142 27.98 15.44 10.29
CA GLY A 142 27.19 15.09 9.11
C GLY A 142 25.97 14.28 9.44
N PHE A 143 25.40 13.70 8.40
CA PHE A 143 24.12 13.00 8.46
C PHE A 143 24.25 11.63 7.81
N PHE A 144 23.34 10.74 8.16
CA PHE A 144 23.21 9.47 7.45
C PHE A 144 21.74 9.26 7.07
N ARG A 145 21.51 8.39 6.09
CA ARG A 145 20.18 8.06 5.64
C ARG A 145 19.79 6.71 6.26
N PRO A 146 18.83 6.72 7.19
CA PRO A 146 18.45 5.47 7.84
C PRO A 146 17.67 4.56 6.89
N ALA A 147 17.81 3.25 7.08
CA ALA A 147 17.03 2.30 6.29
C ALA A 147 15.54 2.46 6.59
N PRO A 148 14.65 2.24 5.58
CA PRO A 148 13.22 2.40 5.83
C PRO A 148 12.68 1.57 6.99
N PHE A 149 13.21 0.37 7.24
CA PHE A 149 12.72 -0.47 8.33
C PHE A 149 13.15 0.03 9.72
N THR A 150 13.88 1.15 9.78
CA THR A 150 14.17 1.82 11.06
C THR A 150 13.33 3.08 11.24
N GLN A 151 12.47 3.41 10.27
CA GLN A 151 11.63 4.60 10.29
C GLN A 151 10.21 4.23 10.68
N LYS A 152 9.47 5.19 11.22
CA LYS A 152 8.05 4.96 11.51
C LYS A 152 7.20 6.09 10.98
N TYR A 153 5.98 5.74 10.61
CA TYR A 153 5.03 6.64 9.98
C TYR A 153 3.65 6.46 10.56
N LEU A 154 2.92 7.56 10.65
CA LEU A 154 1.50 7.51 10.99
C LEU A 154 0.71 7.62 9.70
N LEU A 155 -0.15 6.66 9.45
CA LEU A 155 -1.02 6.65 8.28
C LEU A 155 -2.44 6.93 8.72
N LYS A 156 -3.02 8.00 8.18
CA LYS A 156 -4.40 8.40 8.43
C LYS A 156 -5.20 8.35 7.14
N THR A 157 -6.50 8.40 7.25
CA THR A 157 -7.36 8.58 6.08
C THR A 157 -7.86 10.01 6.03
N VAL A 158 -7.99 10.50 4.80
CA VAL A 158 -8.47 11.86 4.55
C VAL A 158 -9.42 11.81 3.36
N LEU A 159 -10.51 12.57 3.48
CA LEU A 159 -11.49 12.66 2.40
C LEU A 159 -10.89 13.44 1.24
N GLU A 160 -10.93 12.86 0.06
CA GLU A 160 -10.47 13.47 -1.18
C GLU A 160 -11.63 13.50 -2.16
N LYS A 161 -11.63 14.48 -3.03
CA LYS A 161 -12.69 14.58 -4.04
C LYS A 161 -12.22 15.29 -5.29
N ASN A 162 -12.88 14.98 -6.38
CA ASN A 162 -12.69 15.67 -7.65
C ASN A 162 -14.05 15.73 -8.36
N GLN A 163 -14.03 16.05 -9.65
CA GLN A 163 -15.27 16.18 -10.43
C GLN A 163 -16.02 14.85 -10.55
N LEU A 164 -15.34 13.72 -10.39
CA LEU A 164 -15.95 12.40 -10.57
C LEU A 164 -16.52 11.81 -9.28
N GLY A 165 -16.19 12.39 -8.12
CA GLY A 165 -16.70 11.87 -6.86
C GLY A 165 -15.75 12.10 -5.70
N SER A 166 -16.01 11.38 -4.62
CA SER A 166 -15.19 11.49 -3.41
C SER A 166 -14.80 10.09 -2.92
N TRP A 167 -13.69 10.05 -2.21
CA TRP A 167 -13.17 8.81 -1.65
C TRP A 167 -12.28 9.16 -0.47
N TYR A 168 -11.91 8.13 0.33
CA TYR A 168 -10.94 8.30 1.39
C TYR A 168 -9.59 7.80 0.90
N GLY A 169 -8.59 8.67 1.02
CA GLY A 169 -7.23 8.34 0.66
C GLY A 169 -6.31 8.37 1.86
N TRP A 170 -5.03 8.07 1.62
CA TRP A 170 -4.04 8.03 2.68
C TRP A 170 -3.39 9.38 2.90
N GLU A 171 -3.12 9.68 4.16
CA GLU A 171 -2.24 10.78 4.57
C GLU A 171 -1.09 10.15 5.34
N ILE A 172 0.14 10.49 4.98
CA ILE A 172 1.34 9.84 5.51
C ILE A 172 2.15 10.88 6.25
N ILE A 173 2.42 10.62 7.54
CA ILE A 173 3.10 11.56 8.43
C ILE A 173 4.33 10.87 9.01
N SER A 174 5.51 11.45 8.83
CA SER A 174 6.73 10.91 9.41
C SER A 174 6.71 11.08 10.93
N LYS A 175 7.09 10.03 11.64
CA LYS A 175 7.21 10.03 13.11
C LYS A 175 8.64 9.73 13.56
N GLY A 176 9.61 9.89 12.64
CA GLY A 176 11.01 9.73 12.98
C GLY A 176 11.47 8.28 12.97
N LEU A 177 12.36 7.95 13.86
CA LEU A 177 12.95 6.61 13.91
C LEU A 177 12.28 5.76 14.97
N VAL A 178 12.30 4.45 14.72
CA VAL A 178 11.84 3.45 15.68
C VAL A 178 12.86 3.37 16.82
N ASP A 179 12.36 3.42 18.06
CA ASP A 179 13.22 3.30 19.24
C ASP A 179 13.16 1.91 19.89
N ASN A 180 12.39 1.00 19.29
CA ASN A 180 12.22 -0.37 19.80
C ASN A 180 12.92 -1.33 18.83
N GLU A 181 14.02 -1.94 19.29
CA GLU A 181 14.82 -2.83 18.46
C GLU A 181 14.02 -4.05 17.97
N SER A 182 13.07 -4.53 18.75
CA SER A 182 12.31 -5.71 18.34
C SER A 182 11.41 -5.39 17.15
N LEU A 183 10.92 -4.16 17.04
CA LEU A 183 10.14 -3.75 15.87
C LEU A 183 11.03 -3.64 14.63
N VAL A 184 12.23 -3.12 14.79
CA VAL A 184 13.17 -3.03 13.67
C VAL A 184 13.51 -4.44 13.18
N THR A 185 13.80 -5.35 14.11
CA THR A 185 14.12 -6.73 13.78
C THR A 185 12.95 -7.40 13.06
N ARG A 186 11.74 -7.18 13.56
CA ARG A 186 10.54 -7.76 12.93
C ARG A 186 10.34 -7.26 11.51
N ALA A 187 10.51 -5.95 11.30
CA ALA A 187 10.38 -5.38 9.96
C ALA A 187 11.47 -5.90 9.02
N TYR A 188 12.71 -6.02 9.53
CA TYR A 188 13.81 -6.55 8.75
C TYR A 188 13.55 -8.01 8.35
N LYS A 189 13.08 -8.84 9.28
CA LYS A 189 12.76 -10.24 8.99
C LYS A 189 11.63 -10.36 7.97
N PHE A 190 10.64 -9.50 8.08
CA PHE A 190 9.54 -9.48 7.11
C PHE A 190 10.09 -9.15 5.72
N ARG A 191 10.96 -8.15 5.63
CA ARG A 191 11.61 -7.78 4.37
C ARG A 191 12.37 -8.98 3.79
N GLN A 192 13.14 -9.68 4.62
CA GLN A 192 13.91 -10.83 4.15
C GLN A 192 13.00 -11.95 3.65
N SER A 193 11.88 -12.19 4.33
CA SER A 193 10.92 -13.21 3.92
C SER A 193 10.32 -12.89 2.55
N LEU A 194 10.02 -11.61 2.30
CA LEU A 194 9.47 -11.20 1.02
C LEU A 194 10.51 -11.29 -0.09
N MET A 195 11.73 -10.88 0.18
CA MET A 195 12.81 -10.93 -0.82
C MET A 195 13.17 -12.36 -1.20
N SER A 196 13.12 -13.29 -0.25
CA SER A 196 13.43 -14.69 -0.50
C SER A 196 12.26 -15.49 -1.08
N GLY A 197 11.08 -14.90 -1.12
CA GLY A 197 9.89 -15.58 -1.61
C GLY A 197 9.25 -16.52 -0.60
N THR A 198 9.72 -16.53 0.65
CA THR A 198 9.15 -17.36 1.70
C THR A 198 7.70 -16.97 1.98
N VAL A 199 7.41 -15.68 1.97
CA VAL A 199 6.06 -15.16 2.09
C VAL A 199 5.55 -14.79 0.70
N LYS A 200 4.40 -15.34 0.32
CA LYS A 200 3.80 -15.05 -0.98
C LYS A 200 2.69 -14.04 -0.83
N VAL A 201 2.55 -13.19 -1.82
CA VAL A 201 1.56 -12.11 -1.84
C VAL A 201 0.42 -12.50 -2.78
N LYS A 202 -0.82 -12.31 -2.30
CA LYS A 202 -1.99 -12.48 -3.16
C LYS A 202 -2.58 -11.10 -3.44
N HIS A 203 -2.77 -10.78 -4.70
CA HIS A 203 -3.46 -9.56 -5.12
C HIS A 203 -4.91 -9.94 -5.43
N GLY A 204 -5.83 -9.19 -4.86
CA GLY A 204 -7.25 -9.40 -5.14
C GLY A 204 -7.88 -8.16 -5.66
N UNK A 205 -8.88 -8.37 -6.29
CA UNK A 205 -9.56 -7.24 -6.88
C UNK A 205 -10.08 -6.46 -5.74
N UNK A 206 -9.59 -5.60 -5.76
CA UNK A 206 -10.06 -4.77 -4.73
C UNK A 206 -11.10 -3.95 -5.28
N UNK A 207 -11.79 -3.85 -4.71
CA UNK A 207 -12.86 -3.06 -5.18
C UNK A 207 -12.35 -1.73 -5.33
N UNK A 208 -12.61 -1.45 -6.03
CA UNK A 208 -12.12 -0.19 -6.26
C UNK A 208 -12.94 0.84 -6.07
#